data_6497fccd471f04d1c9705a58b0a40394
#
_entry.id   6497fccd471f04d1c9705a58b0a40394
#
_cell.length_a   1.000
_cell.length_b   1.000
_cell.length_c   1.000
_cell.angle_alpha   90.00
_cell.angle_beta   90.00
_cell.angle_gamma   90.00
#
_symmetry.space_group_name_H-M   'P 1'
#
loop_
_entity.id
_entity.type
_entity.pdbx_description
1 polymer ?
#
loop_
_entity_poly.entity_id
_entity_poly.type
_entity_poly.pdbx_seq_one_letter_code
_entity_poly.pdbx_strand_id
1 'polypeptide(L)'
;MDPEESSAESTDSTVQDRRNDMEHHNPLISSHPSNRFITFGEVMMRLTPPNYDKIRVATNFEISYGGSEANIALALANLKIDSTFFSVVPDNSLGKSAVRMLRSNDVHCTPVILSTPEQTPTHRMGVYYLETGYGIRPSRVTYDRKHSAIAEFDFSTIDAEALLEGFDWLHLSGITPALSPSCAEFTLRLMKTAKEKGLTVSFDGNFRSLLWSWEEARDYCTQCLPYVDVLFGIEPYHLWKDEEDHSKGDWKDGLSMHPSYEDQDEVFQKFIERYPNLKCIARHVRYAHSGSENSLMAYMWYQGHTFESKMFTFNILDRVGGGDAFASGLIYAMMNNYKPMDMVNFAVASSVIKHTIHGDGNIIDDVESIRNLMNMNYDIKR
;
A
#
# COMPACT_ATOMS: atom_id res chain seq x y z
N MET A 1 40.66 10.05 -32.29
CA MET A 1 39.84 8.83 -32.37
C MET A 1 40.41 7.90 -31.31
N ASP A 2 39.85 7.99 -30.13
CA ASP A 2 40.23 7.13 -29.00
C ASP A 2 39.14 6.09 -28.79
N PRO A 3 39.49 4.80 -28.57
CA PRO A 3 38.55 3.70 -28.40
C PRO A 3 38.47 3.31 -26.92
N GLU A 4 37.79 4.08 -26.05
CA GLU A 4 37.61 3.72 -24.63
C GLU A 4 36.19 3.92 -24.09
N GLU A 5 35.15 4.06 -24.89
CA GLU A 5 33.76 4.22 -24.35
C GLU A 5 32.86 2.99 -24.48
N SER A 6 33.36 1.79 -24.72
CA SER A 6 32.50 0.63 -25.06
C SER A 6 32.45 -0.49 -24.01
N SER A 7 32.99 -0.33 -22.80
CA SER A 7 33.11 -1.43 -21.86
C SER A 7 32.26 -1.35 -20.57
N ALA A 8 31.56 -0.24 -20.31
CA ALA A 8 30.80 -0.07 -19.06
C ALA A 8 29.32 -0.58 -19.16
N GLU A 9 28.70 -0.53 -20.33
CA GLU A 9 27.30 -0.96 -20.49
C GLU A 9 27.06 -2.48 -20.52
N SER A 10 28.09 -3.28 -20.81
CA SER A 10 27.90 -4.73 -20.96
C SER A 10 28.00 -5.53 -19.65
N THR A 11 28.51 -4.92 -18.55
CA THR A 11 28.67 -5.62 -17.27
C THR A 11 27.43 -5.56 -16.39
N ASP A 12 26.63 -4.51 -16.50
CA ASP A 12 25.45 -4.31 -15.65
C ASP A 12 24.27 -5.20 -16.07
N SER A 13 24.04 -5.34 -17.38
CA SER A 13 22.99 -6.24 -17.92
C SER A 13 23.23 -7.71 -17.57
N THR A 14 24.49 -8.14 -17.53
CA THR A 14 24.87 -9.55 -17.21
C THR A 14 24.74 -9.87 -15.72
N VAL A 15 24.88 -8.88 -14.83
CA VAL A 15 24.69 -9.06 -13.38
C VAL A 15 23.19 -9.10 -13.06
N GLN A 16 22.38 -8.30 -13.72
CA GLN A 16 20.94 -8.26 -13.56
C GLN A 16 20.27 -9.54 -14.11
N ASP A 17 20.74 -10.06 -15.24
CA ASP A 17 20.27 -11.33 -15.80
C ASP A 17 20.63 -12.53 -14.91
N ARG A 18 21.82 -12.57 -14.33
CA ARG A 18 22.21 -13.64 -13.39
C ARG A 18 21.40 -13.63 -12.08
N ARG A 19 20.96 -12.45 -11.59
CA ARG A 19 20.07 -12.33 -10.42
C ARG A 19 18.67 -12.87 -10.70
N ASN A 20 18.23 -12.81 -11.96
CA ASN A 20 16.90 -13.28 -12.37
C ASN A 20 16.81 -14.81 -12.54
N ASP A 21 17.95 -15.50 -12.70
CA ASP A 21 18.04 -16.95 -12.94
C ASP A 21 18.31 -17.79 -11.69
N MET A 22 18.40 -17.16 -10.48
CA MET A 22 18.53 -17.91 -9.23
C MET A 22 17.30 -18.79 -9.00
N GLU A 23 17.50 -20.02 -8.54
CA GLU A 23 16.42 -20.93 -8.13
C GLU A 23 15.49 -20.22 -7.17
N HIS A 24 14.26 -19.96 -7.62
CA HIS A 24 13.32 -19.08 -6.96
C HIS A 24 12.52 -19.86 -5.93
N HIS A 25 13.06 -19.96 -4.72
CA HIS A 25 12.29 -20.38 -3.54
C HIS A 25 11.76 -19.14 -2.82
N ASN A 26 10.44 -18.92 -2.89
CA ASN A 26 9.82 -17.82 -2.17
C ASN A 26 9.61 -18.17 -0.69
N PRO A 27 10.37 -17.57 0.24
CA PRO A 27 10.29 -17.89 1.66
C PRO A 27 8.99 -17.38 2.32
N LEU A 28 8.15 -16.65 1.59
CA LEU A 28 6.88 -16.09 2.07
C LEU A 28 5.69 -17.00 1.79
N ILE A 29 5.84 -17.98 0.90
CA ILE A 29 4.76 -18.92 0.56
C ILE A 29 4.89 -20.13 1.48
N SER A 30 3.81 -20.43 2.21
CA SER A 30 3.73 -21.66 3.00
C SER A 30 3.75 -22.89 2.11
N SER A 31 4.13 -24.05 2.66
CA SER A 31 4.13 -25.33 1.93
C SER A 31 2.72 -25.76 1.46
N HIS A 32 1.67 -25.15 2.00
CA HIS A 32 0.26 -25.37 1.66
C HIS A 32 -0.50 -24.05 1.59
N PRO A 33 -0.22 -23.17 0.61
CA PRO A 33 -0.87 -21.87 0.52
C PRO A 33 -2.35 -22.05 0.16
N SER A 34 -3.24 -21.57 1.00
CA SER A 34 -4.66 -21.43 0.64
C SER A 34 -4.89 -20.20 -0.25
N ASN A 35 -3.89 -19.34 -0.40
CA ASN A 35 -3.95 -18.04 -1.06
C ASN A 35 -5.03 -17.12 -0.47
N ARG A 36 -5.28 -17.21 0.85
CA ARG A 36 -6.26 -16.41 1.54
C ARG A 36 -5.60 -15.20 2.20
N PHE A 37 -6.12 -14.05 1.81
CA PHE A 37 -5.65 -12.74 2.25
C PHE A 37 -6.67 -12.05 3.15
N ILE A 38 -6.19 -11.42 4.23
CA ILE A 38 -7.02 -10.58 5.09
C ILE A 38 -6.34 -9.25 5.37
N THR A 39 -7.15 -8.19 5.50
CA THR A 39 -6.69 -6.87 5.92
C THR A 39 -7.70 -6.20 6.83
N PHE A 40 -7.22 -5.29 7.71
CA PHE A 40 -8.01 -4.51 8.65
C PHE A 40 -7.76 -3.03 8.49
N GLY A 41 -8.82 -2.24 8.28
CA GLY A 41 -8.69 -0.80 8.15
C GLY A 41 -9.99 -0.04 7.96
N GLU A 42 -9.89 1.28 7.74
CA GLU A 42 -11.04 2.12 7.50
C GLU A 42 -11.43 2.13 6.02
N VAL A 43 -12.74 2.08 5.76
CA VAL A 43 -13.32 2.47 4.48
C VAL A 43 -14.09 3.77 4.64
N MET A 44 -13.79 4.77 3.81
CA MET A 44 -14.40 6.09 3.82
C MET A 44 -15.24 6.32 2.59
N MET A 45 -16.22 7.23 2.71
CA MET A 45 -16.91 7.79 1.55
C MET A 45 -16.07 8.92 0.95
N ARG A 46 -15.81 8.85 -0.34
CA ARG A 46 -15.17 9.90 -1.12
C ARG A 46 -16.20 10.71 -1.87
N LEU A 47 -16.09 12.03 -1.79
CA LEU A 47 -16.88 13.02 -2.52
C LEU A 47 -15.98 13.81 -3.46
N THR A 48 -16.21 13.70 -4.77
CA THR A 48 -15.40 14.37 -5.79
C THR A 48 -16.30 15.26 -6.65
N PRO A 49 -16.02 16.57 -6.77
CA PRO A 49 -16.68 17.41 -7.76
C PRO A 49 -16.36 16.89 -9.18
N PRO A 50 -17.35 16.88 -10.10
CA PRO A 50 -17.11 16.51 -11.49
C PRO A 50 -16.21 17.52 -12.23
N ASN A 51 -15.71 17.14 -13.39
CA ASN A 51 -15.03 18.04 -14.35
C ASN A 51 -13.83 18.83 -13.78
N TYR A 52 -13.13 18.31 -12.78
CA TYR A 52 -12.04 19.03 -12.09
C TYR A 52 -12.47 20.32 -11.39
N ASP A 53 -13.75 20.47 -11.06
CA ASP A 53 -14.30 21.64 -10.38
C ASP A 53 -13.74 21.77 -8.96
N LYS A 54 -13.75 23.02 -8.47
CA LYS A 54 -13.47 23.30 -7.06
C LYS A 54 -14.72 23.08 -6.22
N ILE A 55 -14.57 22.56 -5.00
CA ILE A 55 -15.68 22.36 -4.05
C ILE A 55 -16.53 23.63 -3.90
N ARG A 56 -15.90 24.80 -3.88
CA ARG A 56 -16.60 26.08 -3.68
C ARG A 56 -17.62 26.42 -4.79
N VAL A 57 -17.51 25.81 -5.97
CA VAL A 57 -18.42 26.05 -7.10
C VAL A 57 -19.22 24.82 -7.50
N ALA A 58 -18.92 23.67 -6.88
CA ALA A 58 -19.58 22.41 -7.18
C ALA A 58 -21.06 22.45 -6.73
N THR A 59 -21.94 21.96 -7.58
CA THR A 59 -23.38 21.81 -7.30
C THR A 59 -23.77 20.37 -7.02
N ASN A 60 -22.87 19.41 -7.30
CA ASN A 60 -23.04 17.99 -7.08
C ASN A 60 -21.68 17.34 -6.81
N PHE A 61 -21.71 16.10 -6.31
CA PHE A 61 -20.53 15.27 -6.06
C PHE A 61 -20.77 13.87 -6.62
N GLU A 62 -19.73 13.30 -7.19
CA GLU A 62 -19.61 11.87 -7.43
C GLU A 62 -19.22 11.18 -6.12
N ILE A 63 -19.89 10.06 -5.81
CA ILE A 63 -19.65 9.27 -4.61
C ILE A 63 -18.89 8.01 -5.00
N SER A 64 -17.77 7.78 -4.31
CA SER A 64 -17.06 6.50 -4.31
C SER A 64 -16.63 6.14 -2.89
N TYR A 65 -16.06 4.97 -2.71
CA TYR A 65 -15.59 4.49 -1.41
C TYR A 65 -14.14 4.03 -1.55
N GLY A 66 -13.33 4.29 -0.52
CA GLY A 66 -11.93 3.91 -0.49
C GLY A 66 -11.33 4.01 0.90
N GLY A 67 -10.17 3.41 1.03
CA GLY A 67 -9.34 3.34 2.22
C GLY A 67 -8.15 2.46 1.88
N SER A 68 -6.98 2.68 2.47
CA SER A 68 -5.75 2.00 2.02
C SER A 68 -5.93 0.48 2.00
N GLU A 69 -6.35 -0.09 3.11
CA GLU A 69 -6.54 -1.53 3.26
C GLU A 69 -7.73 -2.04 2.42
N ALA A 70 -8.81 -1.27 2.33
CA ALA A 70 -9.96 -1.60 1.49
C ALA A 70 -9.60 -1.62 0.00
N ASN A 71 -8.76 -0.67 -0.44
CA ASN A 71 -8.27 -0.57 -1.82
C ASN A 71 -7.39 -1.78 -2.18
N ILE A 72 -6.54 -2.23 -1.25
CA ILE A 72 -5.69 -3.41 -1.43
C ILE A 72 -6.54 -4.68 -1.50
N ALA A 73 -7.50 -4.84 -0.58
CA ALA A 73 -8.43 -5.98 -0.61
C ALA A 73 -9.19 -6.05 -1.94
N LEU A 74 -9.70 -4.91 -2.40
CA LEU A 74 -10.43 -4.78 -3.66
C LEU A 74 -9.54 -5.13 -4.86
N ALA A 75 -8.32 -4.60 -4.92
CA ALA A 75 -7.39 -4.85 -6.01
C ALA A 75 -7.02 -6.35 -6.09
N LEU A 76 -6.74 -6.99 -4.96
CA LEU A 76 -6.41 -8.41 -4.91
C LEU A 76 -7.61 -9.29 -5.29
N ALA A 77 -8.83 -8.95 -4.85
CA ALA A 77 -10.04 -9.69 -5.24
C ALA A 77 -10.28 -9.61 -6.76
N ASN A 78 -10.10 -8.45 -7.38
CA ASN A 78 -10.20 -8.31 -8.84
C ASN A 78 -9.13 -9.16 -9.57
N LEU A 79 -7.95 -9.34 -8.98
CA LEU A 79 -6.90 -10.25 -9.48
C LEU A 79 -7.11 -11.72 -9.05
N LYS A 80 -8.31 -12.07 -8.51
CA LYS A 80 -8.73 -13.44 -8.15
C LYS A 80 -7.97 -14.06 -6.97
N ILE A 81 -7.47 -13.24 -6.06
CA ILE A 81 -7.04 -13.69 -4.72
C ILE A 81 -8.27 -13.75 -3.81
N ASP A 82 -8.38 -14.80 -2.98
CA ASP A 82 -9.40 -14.90 -1.92
C ASP A 82 -9.15 -13.83 -0.86
N SER A 83 -9.77 -12.67 -1.04
CA SER A 83 -9.48 -11.44 -0.31
C SER A 83 -10.60 -11.07 0.66
N THR A 84 -10.25 -10.91 1.92
CA THR A 84 -11.16 -10.54 3.02
C THR A 84 -10.79 -9.17 3.59
N PHE A 85 -11.80 -8.35 3.81
CA PHE A 85 -11.69 -7.05 4.47
C PHE A 85 -12.44 -7.06 5.81
N PHE A 86 -11.73 -6.70 6.88
CA PHE A 86 -12.30 -6.47 8.21
C PHE A 86 -12.32 -4.99 8.54
N SER A 87 -13.45 -4.53 9.04
CA SER A 87 -13.65 -3.12 9.42
C SER A 87 -14.89 -2.97 10.31
N VAL A 88 -15.11 -1.75 10.79
CA VAL A 88 -16.35 -1.33 11.45
C VAL A 88 -16.93 -0.14 10.69
N VAL A 89 -18.18 -0.27 10.27
CA VAL A 89 -18.93 0.81 9.60
C VAL A 89 -20.27 1.01 10.31
N PRO A 90 -20.89 2.22 10.26
CA PRO A 90 -22.17 2.44 10.92
C PRO A 90 -23.29 1.61 10.24
N ASP A 91 -24.23 1.06 11.03
CA ASP A 91 -25.41 0.38 10.51
C ASP A 91 -26.43 1.36 9.94
N ASN A 92 -26.05 2.01 8.86
CA ASN A 92 -26.90 2.93 8.09
C ASN A 92 -26.67 2.75 6.59
N SER A 93 -27.38 3.55 5.77
CA SER A 93 -27.29 3.45 4.31
C SER A 93 -25.87 3.68 3.76
N LEU A 94 -25.05 4.54 4.41
CA LEU A 94 -23.70 4.84 3.94
C LEU A 94 -22.75 3.64 4.19
N GLY A 95 -22.74 3.12 5.42
CA GLY A 95 -21.93 1.95 5.76
C GLY A 95 -22.32 0.71 4.93
N LYS A 96 -23.63 0.46 4.78
CA LYS A 96 -24.13 -0.62 3.92
C LYS A 96 -23.74 -0.46 2.45
N SER A 97 -23.68 0.79 1.93
CA SER A 97 -23.25 1.06 0.56
C SER A 97 -21.78 0.79 0.36
N ALA A 98 -20.91 1.14 1.34
CA ALA A 98 -19.48 0.81 1.29
C ALA A 98 -19.27 -0.70 1.25
N VAL A 99 -19.92 -1.45 2.14
CA VAL A 99 -19.84 -2.93 2.16
C VAL A 99 -20.37 -3.53 0.86
N ARG A 100 -21.46 -2.99 0.30
CA ARG A 100 -22.00 -3.44 -0.99
C ARG A 100 -20.97 -3.21 -2.12
N MET A 101 -20.33 -2.07 -2.16
CA MET A 101 -19.29 -1.77 -3.18
C MET A 101 -18.15 -2.78 -3.11
N LEU A 102 -17.62 -3.08 -1.92
CA LEU A 102 -16.57 -4.08 -1.76
C LEU A 102 -17.04 -5.47 -2.20
N ARG A 103 -18.22 -5.90 -1.77
CA ARG A 103 -18.80 -7.20 -2.17
C ARG A 103 -19.04 -7.32 -3.67
N SER A 104 -19.42 -6.23 -4.35
CA SER A 104 -19.61 -6.23 -5.80
C SER A 104 -18.31 -6.36 -6.59
N ASN A 105 -17.16 -6.26 -5.91
CA ASN A 105 -15.83 -6.50 -6.43
C ASN A 105 -15.19 -7.76 -5.80
N ASP A 106 -16.00 -8.75 -5.46
CA ASP A 106 -15.57 -10.06 -4.95
C ASP A 106 -14.81 -10.03 -3.62
N VAL A 107 -14.85 -8.91 -2.86
CA VAL A 107 -14.22 -8.85 -1.52
C VAL A 107 -15.12 -9.53 -0.49
N HIS A 108 -14.58 -10.45 0.28
CA HIS A 108 -15.27 -11.05 1.41
C HIS A 108 -15.37 -10.06 2.57
N CYS A 109 -16.59 -9.65 2.90
CA CYS A 109 -16.90 -8.69 3.96
C CYS A 109 -17.71 -9.34 5.11
N THR A 110 -17.63 -10.67 5.26
CA THR A 110 -18.34 -11.36 6.35
C THR A 110 -17.94 -10.85 7.74
N PRO A 111 -16.65 -10.54 8.00
CA PRO A 111 -16.23 -10.02 9.30
C PRO A 111 -16.51 -8.52 9.50
N VAL A 112 -17.00 -7.79 8.49
CA VAL A 112 -17.30 -6.35 8.69
C VAL A 112 -18.45 -6.17 9.67
N ILE A 113 -18.19 -5.38 10.72
CA ILE A 113 -19.19 -5.08 11.76
C ILE A 113 -20.01 -3.88 11.33
N LEU A 114 -21.34 -4.05 11.32
CA LEU A 114 -22.29 -2.95 11.23
C LEU A 114 -22.58 -2.48 12.65
N SER A 115 -21.94 -1.38 13.08
CA SER A 115 -22.02 -0.91 14.47
C SER A 115 -23.34 -0.18 14.76
N THR A 116 -23.85 -0.37 15.97
CA THR A 116 -24.99 0.38 16.49
C THR A 116 -24.54 1.69 17.14
N PRO A 117 -25.46 2.64 17.41
CA PRO A 117 -25.13 3.86 18.14
C PRO A 117 -24.58 3.63 19.56
N GLU A 118 -24.90 2.51 20.19
CA GLU A 118 -24.37 2.12 21.51
C GLU A 118 -22.90 1.72 21.43
N GLN A 119 -22.48 1.13 20.31
CA GLN A 119 -21.08 0.70 20.07
C GLN A 119 -20.21 1.86 19.55
N THR A 120 -20.80 2.78 18.78
CA THR A 120 -20.11 3.92 18.17
C THR A 120 -21.01 5.15 18.26
N PRO A 121 -20.87 5.99 19.31
CA PRO A 121 -21.84 7.04 19.64
C PRO A 121 -22.11 8.08 18.54
N THR A 122 -21.10 8.46 17.76
CA THR A 122 -21.32 9.37 16.61
C THR A 122 -21.96 8.67 15.42
N HIS A 123 -21.90 7.35 15.36
CA HIS A 123 -22.54 6.50 14.36
C HIS A 123 -22.34 7.01 12.92
N ARG A 124 -21.14 7.44 12.60
CA ARG A 124 -20.80 8.06 11.31
C ARG A 124 -19.73 7.29 10.55
N MET A 125 -19.77 7.43 9.24
CA MET A 125 -18.71 7.03 8.35
C MET A 125 -17.68 8.14 8.18
N GLY A 126 -16.39 7.81 8.06
CA GLY A 126 -15.38 8.76 7.63
C GLY A 126 -15.67 9.24 6.19
N VAL A 127 -15.44 10.52 5.96
CA VAL A 127 -15.64 11.16 4.64
C VAL A 127 -14.38 11.91 4.25
N TYR A 128 -14.07 11.93 2.98
CA TYR A 128 -13.11 12.88 2.44
C TYR A 128 -13.56 13.46 1.11
N TYR A 129 -13.11 14.68 0.85
CA TYR A 129 -13.38 15.42 -0.36
C TYR A 129 -12.12 15.48 -1.21
N LEU A 130 -12.22 15.14 -2.49
CA LEU A 130 -11.12 15.24 -3.43
C LEU A 130 -11.39 16.30 -4.49
N GLU A 131 -10.63 17.38 -4.49
CA GLU A 131 -10.53 18.29 -5.62
C GLU A 131 -9.46 17.75 -6.57
N THR A 132 -9.86 17.16 -7.68
CA THR A 132 -8.93 16.59 -8.67
C THR A 132 -8.09 17.68 -9.32
N GLY A 133 -6.78 17.44 -9.42
CA GLY A 133 -5.83 18.33 -10.10
C GLY A 133 -5.96 18.27 -11.62
N TYR A 134 -5.48 19.32 -12.29
CA TYR A 134 -5.41 19.35 -13.74
C TYR A 134 -4.27 20.27 -14.21
N GLY A 135 -3.46 19.81 -15.15
CA GLY A 135 -2.33 20.57 -15.68
C GLY A 135 -1.33 20.92 -14.56
N ILE A 136 -1.11 22.21 -14.34
CA ILE A 136 -0.21 22.71 -13.29
C ILE A 136 -0.84 22.72 -11.87
N ARG A 137 -2.14 22.48 -11.77
CA ARG A 137 -2.88 22.54 -10.52
C ARG A 137 -2.85 21.17 -9.84
N PRO A 138 -2.28 21.05 -8.61
CA PRO A 138 -2.28 19.78 -7.88
C PRO A 138 -3.68 19.43 -7.36
N SER A 139 -3.91 18.13 -7.13
CA SER A 139 -5.08 17.65 -6.37
C SER A 139 -5.02 18.09 -4.92
N ARG A 140 -6.18 18.24 -4.29
CA ARG A 140 -6.32 18.58 -2.87
C ARG A 140 -7.30 17.64 -2.19
N VAL A 141 -6.92 17.11 -1.03
CA VAL A 141 -7.79 16.28 -0.20
C VAL A 141 -8.14 17.03 1.07
N THR A 142 -9.43 16.99 1.45
CA THR A 142 -9.92 17.48 2.73
C THR A 142 -10.61 16.35 3.46
N TYR A 143 -10.13 15.99 4.65
CA TYR A 143 -10.67 14.89 5.45
C TYR A 143 -11.70 15.38 6.48
N ASP A 144 -12.77 14.62 6.62
CA ASP A 144 -13.75 14.68 7.71
C ASP A 144 -13.97 13.24 8.23
N ARG A 145 -13.01 12.73 9.03
CA ARG A 145 -12.99 11.33 9.47
C ARG A 145 -12.88 11.13 10.98
N LYS A 146 -12.75 12.20 11.76
CA LYS A 146 -12.69 12.08 13.22
C LYS A 146 -13.99 11.46 13.72
N HIS A 147 -13.87 10.61 14.74
CA HIS A 147 -15.00 9.91 15.35
C HIS A 147 -15.82 9.08 14.35
N SER A 148 -15.16 8.50 13.33
CA SER A 148 -15.80 7.49 12.50
C SER A 148 -16.07 6.21 13.31
N ALA A 149 -16.99 5.38 12.84
CA ALA A 149 -17.39 4.17 13.54
C ALA A 149 -16.20 3.27 13.93
N ILE A 150 -15.25 3.08 13.01
CA ILE A 150 -14.03 2.30 13.33
C ILE A 150 -13.17 2.99 14.39
N ALA A 151 -13.09 4.32 14.40
CA ALA A 151 -12.29 5.06 15.39
C ALA A 151 -12.88 5.00 16.80
N GLU A 152 -14.20 4.86 16.94
CA GLU A 152 -14.90 4.80 18.24
C GLU A 152 -15.12 3.38 18.75
N PHE A 153 -14.95 2.37 17.91
CA PHE A 153 -15.24 0.98 18.27
C PHE A 153 -14.21 0.41 19.27
N ASP A 154 -14.71 -0.34 20.26
CA ASP A 154 -13.87 -1.08 21.20
C ASP A 154 -13.47 -2.44 20.65
N PHE A 155 -12.24 -2.53 20.11
CA PHE A 155 -11.70 -3.76 19.57
C PHE A 155 -11.22 -4.78 20.63
N SER A 156 -11.27 -4.45 21.93
CA SER A 156 -10.87 -5.39 23.01
C SER A 156 -11.72 -6.66 23.02
N THR A 157 -12.96 -6.58 22.51
CA THR A 157 -13.92 -7.68 22.43
C THR A 157 -13.72 -8.61 21.23
N ILE A 158 -12.87 -8.23 20.28
CA ILE A 158 -12.64 -9.02 19.06
C ILE A 158 -11.59 -10.10 19.31
N ASP A 159 -11.94 -11.34 19.01
CA ASP A 159 -11.02 -12.48 19.02
C ASP A 159 -10.13 -12.46 17.77
N ALA A 160 -8.87 -12.08 17.94
CA ALA A 160 -7.89 -12.00 16.86
C ALA A 160 -7.51 -13.39 16.31
N GLU A 161 -7.49 -14.42 17.17
CA GLU A 161 -7.16 -15.80 16.75
C GLU A 161 -8.24 -16.37 15.83
N ALA A 162 -9.51 -16.21 16.23
CA ALA A 162 -10.64 -16.64 15.41
C ALA A 162 -10.75 -15.83 14.10
N LEU A 163 -10.46 -14.51 14.15
CA LEU A 163 -10.49 -13.66 12.96
C LEU A 163 -9.44 -14.07 11.91
N LEU A 164 -8.26 -14.50 12.35
CA LEU A 164 -7.13 -14.86 11.46
C LEU A 164 -7.11 -16.34 11.07
N GLU A 165 -8.13 -17.11 11.45
CA GLU A 165 -8.15 -18.55 11.18
C GLU A 165 -8.23 -18.87 9.68
N GLY A 166 -7.27 -19.68 9.20
CA GLY A 166 -7.22 -20.16 7.82
C GLY A 166 -6.77 -19.13 6.79
N PHE A 167 -6.17 -18.00 7.21
CA PHE A 167 -5.51 -17.06 6.31
C PHE A 167 -4.00 -17.34 6.21
N ASP A 168 -3.40 -16.95 5.08
CA ASP A 168 -1.96 -17.06 4.84
C ASP A 168 -1.25 -15.70 4.93
N TRP A 169 -2.00 -14.61 4.70
CA TRP A 169 -1.45 -13.28 4.57
C TRP A 169 -2.31 -12.24 5.28
N LEU A 170 -1.69 -11.45 6.16
CA LEU A 170 -2.28 -10.27 6.79
C LEU A 170 -1.60 -9.01 6.25
N HIS A 171 -2.38 -8.03 5.78
CA HIS A 171 -1.88 -6.69 5.44
C HIS A 171 -2.48 -5.63 6.35
N LEU A 172 -1.64 -4.69 6.80
CA LEU A 172 -2.01 -3.57 7.65
C LEU A 172 -1.26 -2.31 7.23
N SER A 173 -1.75 -1.14 7.65
CA SER A 173 -1.05 0.13 7.45
C SER A 173 -0.95 0.98 8.72
N GLY A 174 -0.08 1.98 8.70
CA GLY A 174 0.05 2.99 9.75
C GLY A 174 -1.09 4.01 9.77
N ILE A 175 -2.06 3.93 8.87
CA ILE A 175 -3.24 4.82 8.91
C ILE A 175 -4.20 4.39 10.00
N THR A 176 -4.58 3.11 10.03
CA THR A 176 -5.60 2.59 10.94
C THR A 176 -5.25 2.77 12.42
N PRO A 177 -4.03 2.48 12.90
CA PRO A 177 -3.66 2.72 14.28
C PRO A 177 -3.68 4.20 14.69
N ALA A 178 -3.51 5.13 13.75
CA ALA A 178 -3.59 6.56 14.01
C ALA A 178 -5.00 7.09 14.27
N LEU A 179 -6.05 6.27 14.08
CA LEU A 179 -7.43 6.67 14.25
C LEU A 179 -7.86 6.74 15.72
N SER A 180 -7.37 5.80 16.54
CA SER A 180 -7.64 5.74 17.98
C SER A 180 -6.71 4.76 18.70
N PRO A 181 -6.59 4.87 20.05
CA PRO A 181 -5.85 3.89 20.86
C PRO A 181 -6.37 2.45 20.68
N SER A 182 -7.69 2.26 20.59
CA SER A 182 -8.30 0.94 20.37
C SER A 182 -7.87 0.34 19.03
N CYS A 183 -7.81 1.14 17.94
CA CYS A 183 -7.28 0.72 16.66
C CYS A 183 -5.78 0.37 16.73
N ALA A 184 -4.99 1.18 17.46
CA ALA A 184 -3.55 0.94 17.61
C ALA A 184 -3.27 -0.38 18.35
N GLU A 185 -3.91 -0.60 19.49
CA GLU A 185 -3.77 -1.83 20.27
C GLU A 185 -4.20 -3.06 19.47
N PHE A 186 -5.30 -2.96 18.75
CA PHE A 186 -5.81 -4.07 17.96
C PHE A 186 -4.91 -4.38 16.76
N THR A 187 -4.41 -3.36 16.05
CA THR A 187 -3.45 -3.53 14.94
C THR A 187 -2.22 -4.30 15.40
N LEU A 188 -1.63 -3.93 16.53
CA LEU A 188 -0.46 -4.61 17.07
C LEU A 188 -0.79 -6.05 17.55
N ARG A 189 -1.97 -6.25 18.13
CA ARG A 189 -2.45 -7.58 18.51
C ARG A 189 -2.63 -8.50 17.31
N LEU A 190 -3.23 -7.99 16.21
CA LEU A 190 -3.35 -8.74 14.96
C LEU A 190 -2.00 -9.17 14.42
N MET A 191 -0.99 -8.26 14.39
CA MET A 191 0.35 -8.62 13.93
C MET A 191 0.99 -9.73 14.75
N LYS A 192 0.91 -9.65 16.09
CA LYS A 192 1.43 -10.67 16.99
C LYS A 192 0.77 -12.03 16.75
N THR A 193 -0.56 -12.06 16.76
CA THR A 193 -1.34 -13.26 16.51
C THR A 193 -1.06 -13.85 15.14
N ALA A 194 -0.93 -13.03 14.11
CA ALA A 194 -0.59 -13.48 12.76
C ALA A 194 0.78 -14.18 12.73
N LYS A 195 1.78 -13.64 13.41
CA LYS A 195 3.11 -14.28 13.50
C LYS A 195 3.07 -15.59 14.28
N GLU A 196 2.33 -15.67 15.38
CA GLU A 196 2.12 -16.90 16.16
C GLU A 196 1.44 -18.00 15.32
N LYS A 197 0.50 -17.61 14.45
CA LYS A 197 -0.20 -18.52 13.51
C LYS A 197 0.61 -18.82 12.24
N GLY A 198 1.78 -18.19 12.04
CA GLY A 198 2.64 -18.39 10.87
C GLY A 198 2.22 -17.67 9.58
N LEU A 199 1.33 -16.67 9.69
CA LEU A 199 0.95 -15.85 8.56
C LEU A 199 2.13 -14.97 8.08
N THR A 200 2.17 -14.67 6.81
CA THR A 200 2.97 -13.56 6.28
C THR A 200 2.31 -12.24 6.65
N VAL A 201 3.08 -11.34 7.25
CA VAL A 201 2.59 -10.00 7.62
C VAL A 201 3.24 -8.95 6.72
N SER A 202 2.42 -8.18 5.99
CA SER A 202 2.87 -7.00 5.27
C SER A 202 2.36 -5.73 5.92
N PHE A 203 3.19 -4.69 5.92
CA PHE A 203 2.87 -3.42 6.56
C PHE A 203 3.32 -2.24 5.70
N ASP A 204 2.42 -1.28 5.51
CA ASP A 204 2.73 0.02 4.90
C ASP A 204 2.76 1.09 6.00
N GLY A 205 3.91 1.73 6.22
CA GLY A 205 4.05 2.82 7.19
C GLY A 205 3.09 3.97 6.93
N ASN A 206 2.82 4.26 5.69
CA ASN A 206 1.74 5.10 5.15
C ASN A 206 1.49 6.40 5.95
N PHE A 207 2.57 7.07 6.35
CA PHE A 207 2.55 8.23 7.23
C PHE A 207 1.60 9.32 6.74
N ARG A 208 0.78 9.85 7.65
CA ARG A 208 -0.17 10.95 7.40
C ARG A 208 -0.06 12.01 8.48
N SER A 209 0.61 13.11 8.17
CA SER A 209 0.83 14.24 9.09
C SER A 209 -0.43 14.91 9.63
N LEU A 210 -1.61 14.63 9.03
CA LEU A 210 -2.91 15.12 9.53
C LEU A 210 -3.53 14.19 10.59
N LEU A 211 -2.98 12.99 10.82
CA LEU A 211 -3.49 12.02 11.81
C LEU A 211 -2.65 12.04 13.09
N TRP A 212 -1.34 12.05 12.98
CA TRP A 212 -0.42 12.02 14.11
C TRP A 212 0.90 12.74 13.77
N SER A 213 1.68 13.07 14.78
CA SER A 213 3.00 13.64 14.59
C SER A 213 3.97 12.63 13.99
N TRP A 214 5.10 13.13 13.50
CA TRP A 214 6.15 12.25 12.97
C TRP A 214 6.70 11.31 14.06
N GLU A 215 6.89 11.84 15.26
CA GLU A 215 7.41 11.10 16.41
C GLU A 215 6.44 9.99 16.82
N GLU A 216 5.15 10.30 16.98
CA GLU A 216 4.13 9.30 17.31
C GLU A 216 4.06 8.19 16.25
N ALA A 217 4.06 8.57 14.97
CA ALA A 217 4.05 7.62 13.88
C ALA A 217 5.29 6.73 13.87
N ARG A 218 6.48 7.33 14.07
CA ARG A 218 7.76 6.63 14.11
C ARG A 218 7.83 5.64 15.26
N ASP A 219 7.45 6.07 16.46
CA ASP A 219 7.50 5.24 17.66
C ASP A 219 6.55 4.04 17.54
N TYR A 220 5.33 4.27 17.05
CA TYR A 220 4.38 3.20 16.85
C TYR A 220 4.79 2.24 15.72
N CYS A 221 5.09 2.77 14.54
CA CYS A 221 5.46 1.94 13.38
C CYS A 221 6.74 1.12 13.64
N THR A 222 7.70 1.69 14.38
CA THR A 222 8.92 0.96 14.77
C THR A 222 8.60 -0.24 15.68
N GLN A 223 7.59 -0.14 16.57
CA GLN A 223 7.13 -1.27 17.40
C GLN A 223 6.50 -2.40 16.56
N CYS A 224 5.99 -2.09 15.37
CA CYS A 224 5.42 -3.08 14.45
C CYS A 224 6.48 -3.92 13.74
N LEU A 225 7.65 -3.35 13.45
CA LEU A 225 8.69 -3.97 12.59
C LEU A 225 9.12 -5.38 12.98
N PRO A 226 9.22 -5.77 14.27
CA PRO A 226 9.54 -7.16 14.64
C PRO A 226 8.53 -8.21 14.18
N TYR A 227 7.33 -7.79 13.78
CA TYR A 227 6.25 -8.68 13.32
C TYR A 227 6.03 -8.61 11.81
N VAL A 228 6.82 -7.83 11.07
CA VAL A 228 6.64 -7.58 9.64
C VAL A 228 7.58 -8.45 8.81
N ASP A 229 7.05 -9.10 7.78
CA ASP A 229 7.83 -9.83 6.77
C ASP A 229 8.06 -8.97 5.51
N VAL A 230 7.05 -8.19 5.09
CA VAL A 230 7.08 -7.35 3.90
C VAL A 230 6.78 -5.91 4.27
N LEU A 231 7.75 -5.03 4.08
CA LEU A 231 7.66 -3.62 4.43
C LEU A 231 7.45 -2.77 3.18
N PHE A 232 6.41 -1.94 3.18
CA PHE A 232 6.17 -0.92 2.15
C PHE A 232 6.58 0.46 2.66
N GLY A 233 7.46 1.12 1.91
CA GLY A 233 8.07 2.38 2.31
C GLY A 233 9.17 2.19 3.36
N ILE A 234 9.87 3.29 3.63
CA ILE A 234 10.96 3.35 4.59
C ILE A 234 10.70 4.44 5.65
N GLU A 235 9.55 5.03 5.63
CA GLU A 235 9.08 6.08 6.54
C GLU A 235 7.93 5.55 7.39
N PRO A 236 7.82 5.93 8.64
CA PRO A 236 8.61 6.82 9.48
C PRO A 236 9.44 6.08 10.56
N TYR A 237 10.36 5.23 10.24
CA TYR A 237 11.00 4.31 11.18
C TYR A 237 12.26 4.86 11.84
N HIS A 238 12.66 4.31 13.01
CA HIS A 238 13.95 4.54 13.63
C HIS A 238 15.04 3.71 12.96
N LEU A 239 15.90 4.36 12.16
CA LEU A 239 17.01 3.68 11.49
C LEU A 239 18.39 4.07 11.96
N TRP A 240 18.57 5.26 12.52
CA TRP A 240 19.87 5.83 12.74
C TRP A 240 20.42 5.58 14.14
N LYS A 241 21.76 5.48 14.22
CA LYS A 241 22.52 5.04 15.37
C LYS A 241 22.45 5.95 16.58
N ASP A 242 22.17 7.21 16.39
CA ASP A 242 22.27 8.19 17.45
C ASP A 242 20.90 8.39 18.07
N GLU A 243 20.55 7.48 18.99
CA GLU A 243 19.39 7.63 19.87
C GLU A 243 19.43 8.94 20.69
N GLU A 244 20.56 9.65 20.68
CA GLU A 244 20.76 10.90 21.42
C GLU A 244 20.42 12.16 20.59
N ASP A 245 20.36 12.11 19.25
CA ASP A 245 20.05 13.28 18.43
C ASP A 245 18.64 13.20 17.81
N HIS A 246 17.63 13.22 18.65
CA HIS A 246 16.23 13.32 18.25
C HIS A 246 15.88 14.69 17.60
N SER A 247 16.76 15.67 17.67
CA SER A 247 16.54 17.03 17.14
C SER A 247 16.66 17.10 15.61
N LYS A 248 17.32 16.11 15.02
CA LYS A 248 17.46 15.96 13.58
C LYS A 248 16.84 14.66 13.16
N GLY A 249 15.52 14.57 13.22
CA GLY A 249 14.72 13.53 12.57
C GLY A 249 14.91 13.51 11.05
N ASP A 250 16.11 13.71 10.59
CA ASP A 250 16.41 14.12 9.24
C ASP A 250 17.12 13.03 8.45
N TRP A 251 16.65 11.78 8.60
CA TRP A 251 16.81 10.84 7.51
C TRP A 251 16.14 11.38 6.22
N LYS A 252 15.19 12.31 6.26
CA LYS A 252 14.77 13.12 5.11
C LYS A 252 15.94 13.86 4.46
N ASP A 253 16.93 14.28 5.22
CA ASP A 253 18.11 14.96 4.70
C ASP A 253 19.16 13.98 4.13
N GLY A 254 19.06 12.67 4.45
CA GLY A 254 19.96 11.64 3.94
C GLY A 254 19.40 10.82 2.77
N LEU A 255 18.08 10.82 2.59
CA LEU A 255 17.44 10.15 1.47
C LEU A 255 16.76 11.16 0.57
N SER A 256 17.39 11.41 -0.57
CA SER A 256 16.76 12.13 -1.67
C SER A 256 15.35 11.59 -1.91
N MET A 257 14.40 12.44 -2.25
CA MET A 257 13.09 11.99 -2.78
C MET A 257 13.28 11.12 -4.04
N HIS A 258 14.46 11.23 -4.64
CA HIS A 258 14.91 10.52 -5.83
C HIS A 258 16.29 9.94 -5.57
N PRO A 259 16.41 8.85 -4.78
CA PRO A 259 17.69 8.25 -4.42
C PRO A 259 18.34 7.60 -5.65
N SER A 260 19.67 7.51 -5.66
CA SER A 260 20.38 6.60 -6.53
C SER A 260 20.11 5.15 -6.10
N TYR A 261 20.49 4.20 -6.95
CA TYR A 261 20.42 2.77 -6.61
C TYR A 261 21.26 2.47 -5.35
N GLU A 262 22.49 3.02 -5.30
CA GLU A 262 23.44 2.80 -4.23
C GLU A 262 22.93 3.35 -2.89
N ASP A 263 22.36 4.58 -2.88
CA ASP A 263 21.76 5.17 -1.68
C ASP A 263 20.59 4.32 -1.18
N GLN A 264 19.76 3.82 -2.10
CA GLN A 264 18.61 3.02 -1.75
C GLN A 264 19.00 1.64 -1.23
N ASP A 265 20.00 0.99 -1.84
CA ASP A 265 20.55 -0.28 -1.37
C ASP A 265 21.16 -0.15 0.03
N GLU A 266 21.97 0.88 0.27
CA GLU A 266 22.55 1.15 1.60
C GLU A 266 21.48 1.26 2.68
N VAL A 267 20.38 1.97 2.38
CA VAL A 267 19.26 2.12 3.32
C VAL A 267 18.58 0.76 3.58
N PHE A 268 18.33 -0.02 2.56
CA PHE A 268 17.72 -1.34 2.73
C PHE A 268 18.60 -2.27 3.54
N GLN A 269 19.91 -2.28 3.32
CA GLN A 269 20.86 -3.08 4.12
C GLN A 269 20.81 -2.70 5.61
N LYS A 270 20.75 -1.39 5.94
CA LYS A 270 20.60 -0.93 7.33
C LYS A 270 19.30 -1.40 7.98
N PHE A 271 18.17 -1.45 7.22
CA PHE A 271 16.91 -2.02 7.70
C PHE A 271 17.06 -3.50 8.03
N ILE A 272 17.66 -4.27 7.13
CA ILE A 272 17.83 -5.73 7.30
C ILE A 272 18.79 -6.06 8.44
N GLU A 273 19.87 -5.30 8.60
CA GLU A 273 20.77 -5.45 9.74
C GLU A 273 20.04 -5.25 11.07
N ARG A 274 19.16 -4.25 11.14
CA ARG A 274 18.41 -3.94 12.37
C ARG A 274 17.19 -4.85 12.57
N TYR A 275 16.52 -5.23 11.50
CA TYR A 275 15.30 -6.04 11.51
C TYR A 275 15.45 -7.27 10.61
N PRO A 276 16.19 -8.29 11.05
CA PRO A 276 16.52 -9.47 10.22
C PRO A 276 15.30 -10.38 9.94
N ASN A 277 14.16 -10.11 10.56
CA ASN A 277 12.89 -10.78 10.25
C ASN A 277 12.27 -10.29 8.93
N LEU A 278 12.65 -9.11 8.43
CA LEU A 278 12.18 -8.59 7.15
C LEU A 278 12.70 -9.48 6.00
N LYS A 279 11.80 -9.88 5.13
CA LYS A 279 12.08 -10.70 3.94
C LYS A 279 12.00 -9.90 2.65
N CYS A 280 11.25 -8.79 2.68
CA CYS A 280 11.14 -7.86 1.58
C CYS A 280 10.94 -6.42 2.09
N ILE A 281 11.59 -5.47 1.43
CA ILE A 281 11.33 -4.04 1.59
C ILE A 281 11.10 -3.46 0.21
N ALA A 282 9.99 -2.76 -0.02
CA ALA A 282 9.68 -2.15 -1.30
C ALA A 282 9.31 -0.67 -1.15
N ARG A 283 9.86 0.16 -2.04
CA ARG A 283 9.58 1.60 -2.07
C ARG A 283 9.38 2.05 -3.51
N HIS A 284 8.26 2.68 -3.79
CA HIS A 284 8.09 3.37 -5.06
C HIS A 284 8.58 4.82 -4.99
N VAL A 285 9.15 5.30 -6.09
CA VAL A 285 9.69 6.65 -6.25
C VAL A 285 8.91 7.35 -7.35
N ARG A 286 8.39 8.53 -7.04
CA ARG A 286 7.54 9.29 -7.96
C ARG A 286 8.18 10.63 -8.31
N TYR A 287 8.25 10.89 -9.61
CA TYR A 287 8.68 12.15 -10.21
C TYR A 287 7.43 12.89 -10.69
N ALA A 288 7.06 13.98 -10.03
CA ALA A 288 5.90 14.79 -10.41
C ALA A 288 6.34 15.87 -11.41
N HIS A 289 5.99 15.71 -12.68
CA HIS A 289 6.27 16.69 -13.72
C HIS A 289 5.22 17.80 -13.73
N SER A 290 3.96 17.42 -13.46
CA SER A 290 2.83 18.35 -13.32
C SER A 290 1.72 17.72 -12.44
N GLY A 291 0.58 18.41 -12.34
CA GLY A 291 -0.62 17.84 -11.71
C GLY A 291 -1.25 16.69 -12.50
N SER A 292 -0.92 16.58 -13.79
CA SER A 292 -1.48 15.57 -14.72
C SER A 292 -0.46 14.59 -15.27
N GLU A 293 0.85 14.77 -15.04
CA GLU A 293 1.90 13.92 -15.59
C GLU A 293 2.93 13.56 -14.51
N ASN A 294 3.18 12.27 -14.35
CA ASN A 294 4.17 11.75 -13.42
C ASN A 294 5.03 10.68 -14.10
N SER A 295 6.23 10.46 -13.54
CA SER A 295 6.96 9.20 -13.73
C SER A 295 7.01 8.41 -12.42
N LEU A 296 6.99 7.09 -12.52
CA LEU A 296 7.01 6.17 -11.39
C LEU A 296 7.98 5.02 -11.65
N MET A 297 8.79 4.73 -10.66
CA MET A 297 9.63 3.53 -10.58
C MET A 297 9.64 3.01 -9.12
N ALA A 298 10.30 1.89 -8.87
CA ALA A 298 10.43 1.35 -7.53
C ALA A 298 11.75 0.62 -7.32
N TYR A 299 12.13 0.55 -6.05
CA TYR A 299 13.19 -0.32 -5.54
C TYR A 299 12.57 -1.39 -4.64
N MET A 300 13.12 -2.59 -4.70
CA MET A 300 12.72 -3.72 -3.85
C MET A 300 13.97 -4.46 -3.38
N TRP A 301 14.15 -4.57 -2.07
CA TRP A 301 15.09 -5.54 -1.50
C TRP A 301 14.38 -6.88 -1.27
N TYR A 302 14.97 -7.95 -1.76
CA TYR A 302 14.45 -9.31 -1.59
C TYR A 302 15.57 -10.33 -1.69
N GLN A 303 15.63 -11.30 -0.76
CA GLN A 303 16.63 -12.38 -0.75
C GLN A 303 18.10 -11.90 -0.87
N GLY A 304 18.46 -10.84 -0.17
CA GLY A 304 19.85 -10.35 -0.13
C GLY A 304 20.23 -9.41 -1.29
N HIS A 305 19.29 -9.06 -2.17
CA HIS A 305 19.55 -8.22 -3.34
C HIS A 305 18.54 -7.09 -3.47
N THR A 306 18.99 -5.95 -3.94
CA THR A 306 18.12 -4.84 -4.35
C THR A 306 17.82 -4.93 -5.85
N PHE A 307 16.56 -4.74 -6.20
CA PHE A 307 16.04 -4.74 -7.56
C PHE A 307 15.47 -3.36 -7.85
N GLU A 308 15.77 -2.84 -9.05
CA GLU A 308 15.22 -1.60 -9.56
C GLU A 308 14.25 -1.91 -10.70
N SER A 309 13.05 -1.30 -10.66
CA SER A 309 12.05 -1.48 -11.71
C SER A 309 12.32 -0.62 -12.93
N LYS A 310 11.61 -0.91 -14.02
CA LYS A 310 11.45 0.05 -15.12
C LYS A 310 10.79 1.32 -14.61
N MET A 311 11.09 2.46 -15.29
CA MET A 311 10.41 3.73 -15.07
C MET A 311 9.32 3.91 -16.12
N PHE A 312 8.12 4.33 -15.68
CA PHE A 312 6.98 4.64 -16.55
C PHE A 312 6.61 6.11 -16.41
N THR A 313 6.45 6.80 -17.55
CA THR A 313 5.89 8.15 -17.59
C THR A 313 4.47 8.07 -18.13
N PHE A 314 3.52 8.70 -17.44
CA PHE A 314 2.09 8.55 -17.73
C PHE A 314 1.28 9.77 -17.30
N ASN A 315 0.10 9.92 -17.94
CA ASN A 315 -0.88 10.91 -17.57
C ASN A 315 -1.82 10.38 -16.49
N ILE A 316 -2.14 11.24 -15.51
CA ILE A 316 -2.98 10.91 -14.36
C ILE A 316 -4.42 11.33 -14.66
N LEU A 317 -5.34 10.37 -14.53
CA LEU A 317 -6.77 10.62 -14.44
C LEU A 317 -7.20 10.76 -12.99
N ASP A 318 -6.78 9.83 -12.13
CA ASP A 318 -7.03 9.84 -10.68
C ASP A 318 -5.81 9.31 -9.91
N ARG A 319 -5.34 10.13 -8.97
CA ARG A 319 -4.08 9.88 -8.25
C ARG A 319 -4.24 9.02 -7.01
N VAL A 320 -5.44 9.00 -6.42
CA VAL A 320 -5.67 8.32 -5.14
C VAL A 320 -5.62 6.81 -5.33
N GLY A 321 -5.02 6.09 -4.35
CA GLY A 321 -4.89 4.64 -4.40
C GLY A 321 -3.70 4.09 -5.22
N GLY A 322 -2.84 4.96 -5.77
CA GLY A 322 -1.66 4.51 -6.53
C GLY A 322 -0.65 3.73 -5.66
N GLY A 323 -0.45 4.15 -4.40
CA GLY A 323 0.37 3.39 -3.43
C GLY A 323 -0.24 2.05 -3.08
N ASP A 324 -1.55 2.02 -2.85
CA ASP A 324 -2.29 0.78 -2.54
C ASP A 324 -2.24 -0.20 -3.73
N ALA A 325 -2.30 0.32 -4.96
CA ALA A 325 -2.16 -0.48 -6.17
C ALA A 325 -0.74 -1.04 -6.36
N PHE A 326 0.29 -0.29 -5.95
CA PHE A 326 1.66 -0.79 -5.89
C PHE A 326 1.78 -1.93 -4.87
N ALA A 327 1.27 -1.73 -3.67
CA ALA A 327 1.32 -2.74 -2.60
C ALA A 327 0.54 -4.01 -3.00
N SER A 328 -0.68 -3.88 -3.50
CA SER A 328 -1.48 -5.03 -3.97
C SER A 328 -0.83 -5.77 -5.13
N GLY A 329 -0.21 -5.04 -6.09
CA GLY A 329 0.53 -5.64 -7.19
C GLY A 329 1.73 -6.46 -6.73
N LEU A 330 2.48 -5.95 -5.74
CA LEU A 330 3.61 -6.69 -5.16
C LEU A 330 3.15 -7.91 -4.38
N ILE A 331 2.12 -7.78 -3.52
CA ILE A 331 1.53 -8.91 -2.78
C ILE A 331 1.04 -9.98 -3.74
N TYR A 332 0.31 -9.59 -4.80
CA TYR A 332 -0.15 -10.51 -5.84
C TYR A 332 1.01 -11.28 -6.49
N ALA A 333 2.07 -10.57 -6.90
CA ALA A 333 3.23 -11.16 -7.56
C ALA A 333 3.97 -12.13 -6.63
N MET A 334 4.08 -11.79 -5.34
CA MET A 334 4.67 -12.66 -4.31
C MET A 334 3.81 -13.92 -4.08
N MET A 335 2.50 -13.78 -3.90
CA MET A 335 1.57 -14.91 -3.72
C MET A 335 1.55 -15.85 -4.93
N ASN A 336 1.83 -15.33 -6.13
CA ASN A 336 1.91 -16.09 -7.37
C ASN A 336 3.35 -16.49 -7.78
N ASN A 337 4.30 -16.34 -6.85
CA ASN A 337 5.68 -16.81 -7.02
C ASN A 337 6.38 -16.27 -8.29
N TYR A 338 6.22 -14.97 -8.57
CA TYR A 338 6.90 -14.31 -9.68
C TYR A 338 8.42 -14.24 -9.39
N LYS A 339 9.24 -14.12 -10.43
CA LYS A 339 10.67 -13.80 -10.27
C LYS A 339 10.84 -12.40 -9.67
N PRO A 340 11.90 -12.12 -8.88
CA PRO A 340 12.04 -10.84 -8.17
C PRO A 340 11.95 -9.60 -9.06
N MET A 341 12.57 -9.62 -10.24
CA MET A 341 12.49 -8.52 -11.19
C MET A 341 11.05 -8.32 -11.71
N ASP A 342 10.33 -9.42 -11.95
CA ASP A 342 8.93 -9.38 -12.39
C ASP A 342 8.01 -8.90 -11.26
N MET A 343 8.31 -9.23 -9.99
CA MET A 343 7.54 -8.73 -8.83
C MET A 343 7.54 -7.20 -8.79
N VAL A 344 8.72 -6.58 -8.83
CA VAL A 344 8.83 -5.12 -8.73
C VAL A 344 8.26 -4.42 -9.96
N ASN A 345 8.47 -4.96 -11.16
CA ASN A 345 7.90 -4.41 -12.39
C ASN A 345 6.38 -4.54 -12.44
N PHE A 346 5.81 -5.66 -12.00
CA PHE A 346 4.37 -5.87 -11.91
C PHE A 346 3.72 -4.90 -10.91
N ALA A 347 4.35 -4.68 -9.76
CA ALA A 347 3.88 -3.73 -8.74
C ALA A 347 3.82 -2.30 -9.29
N VAL A 348 4.86 -1.84 -9.99
CA VAL A 348 4.88 -0.52 -10.63
C VAL A 348 3.82 -0.42 -11.72
N ALA A 349 3.73 -1.43 -12.61
CA ALA A 349 2.73 -1.45 -13.68
C ALA A 349 1.29 -1.40 -13.12
N SER A 350 0.99 -2.15 -12.04
CA SER A 350 -0.29 -2.10 -11.34
C SER A 350 -0.61 -0.69 -10.84
N SER A 351 0.38 -0.02 -10.23
CA SER A 351 0.23 1.36 -9.78
C SER A 351 -0.02 2.34 -10.93
N VAL A 352 0.74 2.22 -12.02
CA VAL A 352 0.60 3.09 -13.20
C VAL A 352 -0.80 2.96 -13.81
N ILE A 353 -1.27 1.72 -14.02
CA ILE A 353 -2.62 1.47 -14.55
C ILE A 353 -3.69 2.09 -13.65
N LYS A 354 -3.57 1.98 -12.31
CA LYS A 354 -4.52 2.59 -11.37
C LYS A 354 -4.68 4.09 -11.61
N HIS A 355 -3.62 4.81 -11.94
CA HIS A 355 -3.70 6.24 -12.21
C HIS A 355 -4.55 6.59 -13.45
N THR A 356 -4.90 5.62 -14.29
CA THR A 356 -5.79 5.78 -15.46
C THR A 356 -7.26 5.41 -15.18
N ILE A 357 -7.60 5.11 -13.92
CA ILE A 357 -8.92 4.65 -13.48
C ILE A 357 -9.47 5.65 -12.47
N HIS A 358 -10.76 6.03 -12.59
CA HIS A 358 -11.46 6.82 -11.59
C HIS A 358 -11.70 6.04 -10.29
N GLY A 359 -11.70 6.74 -9.17
CA GLY A 359 -11.89 6.15 -7.85
C GLY A 359 -10.57 5.71 -7.20
N ASP A 360 -10.63 5.16 -5.99
CA ASP A 360 -9.44 4.81 -5.19
C ASP A 360 -8.93 3.41 -5.51
N GLY A 361 -9.84 2.48 -5.75
CA GLY A 361 -9.51 1.08 -5.96
C GLY A 361 -8.95 0.81 -7.35
N ASN A 362 -7.99 -0.11 -7.44
CA ASN A 362 -7.59 -0.68 -8.72
C ASN A 362 -8.59 -1.79 -9.11
N ILE A 363 -9.51 -1.47 -10.01
CA ILE A 363 -10.57 -2.38 -10.46
C ILE A 363 -10.18 -3.18 -11.72
N ILE A 364 -8.89 -3.28 -12.02
CA ILE A 364 -8.42 -4.12 -13.12
C ILE A 364 -8.58 -5.59 -12.73
N ASP A 365 -9.34 -6.31 -13.52
CA ASP A 365 -9.63 -7.74 -13.38
C ASP A 365 -8.83 -8.63 -14.34
N ASP A 366 -7.96 -8.02 -15.13
CA ASP A 366 -7.13 -8.66 -16.15
C ASP A 366 -5.63 -8.51 -15.85
N VAL A 367 -5.04 -9.58 -15.31
CA VAL A 367 -3.59 -9.68 -15.03
C VAL A 367 -2.75 -9.43 -16.28
N GLU A 368 -3.27 -9.80 -17.44
CA GLU A 368 -2.57 -9.66 -18.71
C GLU A 368 -2.42 -8.18 -19.11
N SER A 369 -3.35 -7.31 -18.76
CA SER A 369 -3.21 -5.86 -18.96
C SER A 369 -2.04 -5.29 -18.17
N ILE A 370 -1.84 -5.75 -16.93
CA ILE A 370 -0.68 -5.36 -16.11
C ILE A 370 0.63 -5.90 -16.72
N ARG A 371 0.64 -7.17 -17.17
CA ARG A 371 1.82 -7.78 -17.83
C ARG A 371 2.18 -7.10 -19.14
N ASN A 372 1.19 -6.68 -19.92
CA ASN A 372 1.45 -5.94 -21.16
C ASN A 372 2.11 -4.60 -20.87
N LEU A 373 1.61 -3.86 -19.89
CA LEU A 373 2.25 -2.60 -19.49
C LEU A 373 3.66 -2.86 -18.93
N MET A 374 3.84 -3.86 -18.08
CA MET A 374 5.15 -4.28 -17.57
C MET A 374 6.16 -4.52 -18.70
N ASN A 375 5.69 -5.07 -19.84
CA ASN A 375 6.49 -5.30 -21.05
C ASN A 375 6.47 -4.13 -22.04
N MET A 376 5.90 -2.97 -21.66
CA MET A 376 5.75 -1.79 -22.51
C MET A 376 5.02 -2.08 -23.83
N ASN A 377 4.07 -3.00 -23.83
CA ASN A 377 3.25 -3.34 -24.96
C ASN A 377 1.93 -2.54 -24.88
N TYR A 378 1.77 -1.56 -25.78
CA TYR A 378 0.63 -0.64 -25.84
C TYR A 378 -0.34 -0.98 -27.00
N ASP A 379 -0.12 -2.08 -27.71
CA ASP A 379 -0.93 -2.42 -28.88
C ASP A 379 -2.36 -2.83 -28.49
N ILE A 380 -3.31 -2.48 -29.37
CA ILE A 380 -4.72 -2.83 -29.20
C ILE A 380 -4.88 -4.36 -29.36
N LYS A 381 -5.36 -5.03 -28.35
CA LYS A 381 -5.83 -6.41 -28.47
C LYS A 381 -7.16 -6.46 -29.22
N ARG A 382 -7.25 -7.29 -30.26
CA ARG A 382 -8.46 -7.54 -31.06
C ARG A 382 -8.95 -8.97 -30.84
#